data_986ced8921186cef6aa4e3892d40f414
#
_entry.id   986ced8921186cef6aa4e3892d40f414
#
_cell.length_a   1.000
_cell.length_b   1.000
_cell.length_c   1.000
_cell.angle_alpha   90.00
_cell.angle_beta   90.00
_cell.angle_gamma   90.00
#
_symmetry.space_group_name_H-M   'P 1'
#
loop_
_entity.id
_entity.type
_entity.pdbx_description
1 polymer ?
#
loop_
_entity_poly.entity_id
_entity_poly.type
_entity_poly.pdbx_seq_one_letter_code
_entity_poly.pdbx_strand_id
1 'polypeptide(L)'
;PLVTNYKLQYVVSKDGSEVVTDADGKLKFADNAEVKEYDEGKTKCEYKLAPADVDLLLLRELGVKRADAVPSSVNVYYRLSAQTTSTPKVYSNIVKVTYLPYYQRMEVAEPVTWYLLGSCFGDGSWGDALITATMPLYLTGDSYDEDTGYGTVSWTGYLPAGSTFKLRGSLTDNWLTQIGQGAKFGSFTINDGGSANISPIKNGIYNLTIDTKAV
;
A
#
# COMPACT_ATOMS: atom_id res chain seq x y z
N PRO A 1 32.16 10.04 20.28
CA PRO A 1 32.05 8.59 20.19
C PRO A 1 31.38 8.22 18.87
N LEU A 2 31.99 7.31 18.10
CA LEU A 2 31.40 6.76 16.90
C LEU A 2 30.18 5.94 17.30
N VAL A 3 29.00 6.34 16.84
CA VAL A 3 27.77 5.56 17.05
C VAL A 3 27.73 4.48 15.98
N THR A 4 27.72 3.22 16.40
CA THR A 4 27.53 2.08 15.51
C THR A 4 26.02 1.86 15.32
N ASN A 5 25.61 1.75 14.05
CA ASN A 5 24.25 1.36 13.72
C ASN A 5 24.25 -0.14 13.38
N TYR A 6 23.45 -0.90 14.12
CA TYR A 6 23.23 -2.32 13.89
C TYR A 6 21.89 -2.53 13.22
N LYS A 7 21.87 -3.32 12.15
CA LYS A 7 20.63 -3.70 11.46
C LYS A 7 20.52 -5.22 11.39
N LEU A 8 19.34 -5.73 11.69
CA LEU A 8 19.00 -7.11 11.46
C LEU A 8 18.59 -7.27 10.00
N GLN A 9 19.36 -8.07 9.27
CA GLN A 9 19.03 -8.45 7.90
C GLN A 9 18.48 -9.87 7.88
N TYR A 10 17.51 -10.11 7.00
CA TYR A 10 16.90 -11.43 6.86
C TYR A 10 16.63 -11.77 5.40
N VAL A 11 16.53 -13.07 5.15
CA VAL A 11 16.04 -13.66 3.89
C VAL A 11 15.07 -14.77 4.24
N VAL A 12 13.86 -14.71 3.69
CA VAL A 12 12.88 -15.80 3.78
C VAL A 12 13.17 -16.78 2.66
N SER A 13 13.44 -18.03 3.01
CA SER A 13 13.74 -19.04 2.02
C SER A 13 12.48 -19.57 1.36
N LYS A 14 12.42 -19.48 0.05
CA LYS A 14 11.34 -20.00 -0.78
C LYS A 14 11.63 -21.38 -1.32
N ASP A 15 12.87 -21.62 -1.76
CA ASP A 15 13.30 -22.88 -2.35
C ASP A 15 14.67 -23.36 -1.88
N GLY A 16 15.33 -22.60 -1.00
CA GLY A 16 16.65 -22.91 -0.45
C GLY A 16 17.84 -22.36 -1.26
N SER A 17 17.58 -21.72 -2.41
CA SER A 17 18.63 -21.17 -3.26
C SER A 17 19.19 -19.83 -2.76
N GLU A 18 18.52 -19.21 -1.81
CA GLU A 18 18.85 -17.87 -1.30
C GLU A 18 20.11 -17.86 -0.41
N VAL A 19 20.57 -19.04 0.02
CA VAL A 19 21.75 -19.18 0.85
C VAL A 19 22.66 -20.26 0.29
N VAL A 20 23.94 -19.92 0.16
CA VAL A 20 24.98 -20.81 -0.33
C VAL A 20 26.07 -21.02 0.73
N THR A 21 26.84 -22.09 0.61
CA THR A 21 27.98 -22.32 1.45
C THR A 21 29.25 -21.83 0.72
N ASP A 22 30.04 -20.99 1.37
CA ASP A 22 31.30 -20.51 0.82
C ASP A 22 32.43 -21.60 0.88
N ALA A 23 33.60 -21.25 0.38
CA ALA A 23 34.75 -22.17 0.35
C ALA A 23 35.20 -22.59 1.74
N ASP A 24 34.91 -21.83 2.78
CA ASP A 24 35.27 -22.12 4.17
C ASP A 24 34.13 -22.87 4.91
N GLY A 25 33.10 -23.29 4.20
CA GLY A 25 31.94 -24.01 4.78
C GLY A 25 30.97 -23.11 5.55
N LYS A 26 31.06 -21.79 5.41
CA LYS A 26 30.18 -20.84 6.08
C LYS A 26 28.99 -20.45 5.18
N LEU A 27 27.83 -20.22 5.82
CA LEU A 27 26.65 -19.72 5.11
C LEU A 27 26.85 -18.28 4.63
N LYS A 28 26.51 -18.04 3.38
CA LYS A 28 26.54 -16.73 2.72
C LYS A 28 25.20 -16.54 1.98
N PHE A 29 24.67 -15.33 1.97
CA PHE A 29 23.55 -15.02 1.06
C PHE A 29 23.99 -15.11 -0.38
N ALA A 30 23.18 -15.75 -1.21
CA ALA A 30 23.41 -15.80 -2.65
C ALA A 30 23.39 -14.38 -3.24
N ASP A 31 24.09 -14.16 -4.34
CA ASP A 31 24.21 -12.83 -4.94
C ASP A 31 22.86 -12.28 -5.45
N ASN A 32 21.92 -13.18 -5.76
CA ASN A 32 20.54 -12.86 -6.16
C ASN A 32 19.54 -12.93 -5.00
N ALA A 33 19.97 -13.17 -3.76
CA ALA A 33 19.06 -13.23 -2.62
C ALA A 33 18.47 -11.85 -2.32
N GLU A 34 17.16 -11.79 -2.11
CA GLU A 34 16.46 -10.58 -1.68
C GLU A 34 16.69 -10.35 -0.19
N VAL A 35 17.79 -9.67 0.15
CA VAL A 35 18.15 -9.37 1.54
C VAL A 35 17.36 -8.16 2.01
N LYS A 36 16.54 -8.36 3.03
CA LYS A 36 15.71 -7.31 3.64
C LYS A 36 16.26 -6.87 4.99
N GLU A 37 15.95 -5.66 5.41
CA GLU A 37 16.25 -5.11 6.73
C GLU A 37 14.97 -5.08 7.57
N TYR A 38 15.06 -5.58 8.82
CA TYR A 38 13.87 -5.69 9.70
C TYR A 38 13.35 -4.33 10.17
N ASP A 39 14.27 -3.40 10.42
CA ASP A 39 13.97 -2.03 10.83
C ASP A 39 15.09 -1.06 10.39
N GLU A 40 14.96 0.22 10.74
CA GLU A 40 15.96 1.27 10.43
C GLU A 40 17.28 1.10 11.16
N GLY A 41 17.34 0.18 12.15
CA GLY A 41 18.54 -0.13 12.91
C GLY A 41 18.55 0.44 14.33
N LYS A 42 19.49 -0.06 15.12
CA LYS A 42 19.62 0.22 16.56
C LYS A 42 21.08 0.53 16.92
N THR A 43 21.23 1.25 18.02
CA THR A 43 22.57 1.53 18.60
C THR A 43 23.10 0.38 19.46
N LYS A 44 22.24 -0.60 19.81
CA LYS A 44 22.60 -1.81 20.57
C LYS A 44 22.55 -3.02 19.64
N CYS A 45 23.53 -3.91 19.76
CA CYS A 45 23.60 -5.17 19.04
C CYS A 45 22.66 -6.22 19.66
N GLU A 46 21.37 -5.89 19.74
CA GLU A 46 20.34 -6.76 20.31
C GLU A 46 19.02 -6.57 19.56
N TYR A 47 18.43 -7.69 19.13
CA TYR A 47 17.10 -7.74 18.52
C TYR A 47 16.22 -8.73 19.27
N LYS A 48 15.04 -8.25 19.66
CA LYS A 48 13.96 -9.08 20.22
C LYS A 48 12.84 -9.09 19.22
N LEU A 49 12.55 -10.27 18.68
CA LEU A 49 11.49 -10.46 17.70
C LEU A 49 10.28 -11.06 18.42
N ALA A 50 9.15 -10.40 18.42
CA ALA A 50 7.91 -10.97 18.91
C ALA A 50 7.42 -12.05 17.92
N PRO A 51 7.04 -13.25 18.38
CA PRO A 51 6.61 -14.33 17.49
C PRO A 51 5.47 -13.93 16.55
N ALA A 52 4.50 -13.17 17.03
CA ALA A 52 3.37 -12.71 16.22
C ALA A 52 3.81 -11.76 15.09
N ASP A 53 4.74 -10.85 15.36
CA ASP A 53 5.25 -9.91 14.34
C ASP A 53 6.04 -10.65 13.25
N VAL A 54 6.84 -11.65 13.66
CA VAL A 54 7.56 -12.48 12.70
C VAL A 54 6.61 -13.30 11.85
N ASP A 55 5.56 -13.84 12.45
CA ASP A 55 4.56 -14.62 11.74
C ASP A 55 3.82 -13.78 10.69
N LEU A 56 3.36 -12.59 11.05
CA LEU A 56 2.75 -11.65 10.10
C LEU A 56 3.70 -11.26 8.97
N LEU A 57 4.98 -11.01 9.29
CA LEU A 57 5.99 -10.73 8.31
C LEU A 57 6.14 -11.90 7.32
N LEU A 58 6.20 -13.14 7.83
CA LEU A 58 6.31 -14.33 6.99
C LEU A 58 5.09 -14.52 6.08
N LEU A 59 3.88 -14.34 6.59
CA LEU A 59 2.66 -14.45 5.80
C LEU A 59 2.65 -13.43 4.65
N ARG A 60 3.09 -12.19 4.91
CA ARG A 60 3.21 -11.14 3.89
C ARG A 60 4.25 -11.47 2.85
N GLU A 61 5.47 -11.87 3.26
CA GLU A 61 6.57 -12.22 2.36
C GLU A 61 6.23 -13.40 1.44
N LEU A 62 5.44 -14.33 1.92
CA LEU A 62 4.99 -15.51 1.18
C LEU A 62 3.69 -15.27 0.40
N GLY A 63 3.08 -14.09 0.54
CA GLY A 63 1.80 -13.76 -0.11
C GLY A 63 0.64 -14.63 0.37
N VAL A 64 0.69 -15.12 1.63
CA VAL A 64 -0.35 -15.98 2.19
C VAL A 64 -1.55 -15.14 2.59
N LYS A 65 -2.67 -15.33 1.89
CA LYS A 65 -3.94 -14.62 2.15
C LYS A 65 -5.01 -15.48 2.81
N ARG A 66 -4.81 -16.78 2.89
CA ARG A 66 -5.79 -17.75 3.35
C ARG A 66 -5.16 -18.79 4.27
N ALA A 67 -5.95 -19.27 5.23
CA ALA A 67 -5.48 -20.25 6.22
C ALA A 67 -4.96 -21.55 5.60
N ASP A 68 -5.54 -22.01 4.49
CA ASP A 68 -5.16 -23.22 3.78
C ASP A 68 -3.86 -23.07 2.94
N ALA A 69 -3.37 -21.84 2.79
CA ALA A 69 -2.12 -21.54 2.07
C ALA A 69 -0.91 -21.38 3.03
N VAL A 70 -1.11 -21.49 4.35
CA VAL A 70 -0.01 -21.37 5.30
C VAL A 70 0.91 -22.58 5.19
N PRO A 71 2.21 -22.39 4.92
CA PRO A 71 3.15 -23.50 4.85
C PRO A 71 3.37 -24.13 6.22
N SER A 72 3.65 -25.43 6.27
CA SER A 72 3.92 -26.16 7.51
C SER A 72 5.21 -25.72 8.20
N SER A 73 6.15 -25.18 7.46
CA SER A 73 7.40 -24.61 8.00
C SER A 73 8.02 -23.63 7.01
N VAL A 74 8.75 -22.65 7.54
CA VAL A 74 9.50 -21.65 6.77
C VAL A 74 10.88 -21.47 7.36
N ASN A 75 11.92 -21.51 6.54
CA ASN A 75 13.26 -21.19 6.95
C ASN A 75 13.54 -19.70 6.73
N VAL A 76 14.05 -19.04 7.76
CA VAL A 76 14.53 -17.66 7.67
C VAL A 76 15.98 -17.62 8.07
N TYR A 77 16.77 -16.93 7.29
CA TYR A 77 18.19 -16.76 7.53
C TYR A 77 18.45 -15.32 7.96
N TYR A 78 19.08 -15.15 9.11
CA TYR A 78 19.37 -13.87 9.72
C TYR A 78 20.86 -13.59 9.77
N ARG A 79 21.24 -12.32 9.61
CA ARG A 79 22.54 -11.81 10.00
C ARG A 79 22.43 -10.40 10.53
N LEU A 80 23.39 -9.98 11.32
CA LEU A 80 23.53 -8.56 11.69
C LEU A 80 24.50 -7.87 10.74
N SER A 81 24.18 -6.63 10.40
CA SER A 81 25.15 -5.71 9.84
C SER A 81 25.46 -4.63 10.87
N ALA A 82 26.71 -4.17 10.88
CA ALA A 82 27.16 -3.07 11.70
C ALA A 82 27.90 -2.06 10.86
N GLN A 83 27.60 -0.80 11.05
CA GLN A 83 28.21 0.32 10.33
C GLN A 83 28.35 1.54 11.22
N THR A 84 29.44 2.28 11.09
CA THR A 84 29.59 3.63 11.62
C THR A 84 29.56 4.61 10.46
N THR A 85 29.54 5.92 10.77
CA THR A 85 29.57 6.98 9.74
C THR A 85 30.86 6.98 8.91
N SER A 86 31.91 6.31 9.37
CA SER A 86 33.24 6.35 8.76
C SER A 86 33.84 4.98 8.43
N THR A 87 33.12 3.88 8.68
CA THR A 87 33.63 2.53 8.40
C THR A 87 32.77 1.79 7.37
N PRO A 88 33.37 0.88 6.59
CA PRO A 88 32.61 -0.05 5.77
C PRO A 88 31.64 -0.89 6.61
N LYS A 89 30.53 -1.28 6.02
CA LYS A 89 29.57 -2.20 6.63
C LYS A 89 30.21 -3.58 6.82
N VAL A 90 30.10 -4.13 8.03
CA VAL A 90 30.54 -5.48 8.37
C VAL A 90 29.35 -6.35 8.74
N TYR A 91 29.50 -7.67 8.62
CA TYR A 91 28.41 -8.61 8.80
C TYR A 91 28.78 -9.71 9.80
N SER A 92 27.81 -10.16 10.57
CA SER A 92 27.92 -11.37 11.38
C SER A 92 27.85 -12.64 10.52
N ASN A 93 28.07 -13.80 11.13
CA ASN A 93 27.62 -15.08 10.57
C ASN A 93 26.12 -15.09 10.33
N ILE A 94 25.68 -15.99 9.44
CA ILE A 94 24.25 -16.25 9.19
C ILE A 94 23.76 -17.31 10.18
N VAL A 95 22.56 -17.07 10.71
CA VAL A 95 21.82 -18.00 11.57
C VAL A 95 20.53 -18.40 10.85
N LYS A 96 20.29 -19.71 10.75
CA LYS A 96 19.04 -20.28 10.23
C LYS A 96 18.06 -20.48 11.38
N VAL A 97 16.84 -20.02 11.21
CA VAL A 97 15.71 -20.29 12.11
C VAL A 97 14.59 -20.91 11.28
N THR A 98 14.02 -22.02 11.77
CA THR A 98 12.84 -22.61 11.15
C THR A 98 11.60 -22.20 11.96
N TYR A 99 10.67 -21.55 11.31
CA TYR A 99 9.39 -21.16 11.88
C TYR A 99 8.30 -22.14 11.46
N LEU A 100 7.29 -22.29 12.32
CA LEU A 100 6.04 -23.00 12.05
C LEU A 100 4.94 -21.92 12.03
N PRO A 101 4.72 -21.26 10.90
CA PRO A 101 3.77 -20.15 10.84
C PRO A 101 2.36 -20.62 11.04
N TYR A 102 1.51 -19.75 11.59
CA TYR A 102 0.09 -19.98 11.76
C TYR A 102 -0.69 -18.84 11.12
N TYR A 103 -1.89 -19.13 10.68
CA TYR A 103 -2.71 -18.11 10.03
C TYR A 103 -3.12 -17.02 11.02
N GLN A 104 -2.76 -15.78 10.67
CA GLN A 104 -3.30 -14.59 11.30
C GLN A 104 -4.09 -13.83 10.24
N ARG A 105 -5.28 -13.38 10.58
CA ARG A 105 -6.02 -12.46 9.71
C ARG A 105 -5.22 -11.15 9.65
N MET A 106 -4.68 -10.83 8.49
CA MET A 106 -4.06 -9.53 8.26
C MET A 106 -5.14 -8.46 8.26
N GLU A 107 -4.87 -7.33 8.90
CA GLU A 107 -5.67 -6.14 8.68
C GLU A 107 -5.46 -5.70 7.22
N VAL A 108 -6.57 -5.48 6.54
CA VAL A 108 -6.58 -4.94 5.18
C VAL A 108 -7.02 -3.48 5.25
N ALA A 109 -6.40 -2.64 4.44
CA ALA A 109 -6.84 -1.26 4.31
C ALA A 109 -8.23 -1.23 3.69
N GLU A 110 -9.09 -0.36 4.20
CA GLU A 110 -10.39 -0.11 3.57
C GLU A 110 -10.17 0.50 2.17
N PRO A 111 -11.00 0.12 1.18
CA PRO A 111 -10.91 0.69 -0.15
C PRO A 111 -11.04 2.20 -0.14
N VAL A 112 -10.13 2.89 -0.81
CA VAL A 112 -10.21 4.35 -0.99
C VAL A 112 -11.43 4.68 -1.83
N THR A 113 -12.35 5.43 -1.26
CA THR A 113 -13.64 5.79 -1.89
C THR A 113 -13.61 7.24 -2.35
N TRP A 114 -14.13 7.48 -3.55
CA TRP A 114 -14.40 8.81 -4.08
C TRP A 114 -15.90 9.05 -4.22
N TYR A 115 -16.31 10.30 -4.16
CA TYR A 115 -17.71 10.70 -4.15
C TYR A 115 -17.98 11.73 -5.24
N LEU A 116 -19.11 11.58 -5.93
CA LEU A 116 -19.66 12.57 -6.84
C LEU A 116 -20.56 13.51 -6.05
N LEU A 117 -20.42 14.79 -6.28
CA LEU A 117 -21.17 15.85 -5.62
C LEU A 117 -21.52 16.95 -6.64
N GLY A 118 -22.72 17.45 -6.62
CA GLY A 118 -23.12 18.52 -7.54
C GLY A 118 -24.59 18.51 -7.90
N SER A 119 -24.98 19.39 -8.82
CA SER A 119 -26.38 19.69 -9.15
C SER A 119 -27.20 18.49 -9.65
N CYS A 120 -26.58 17.42 -10.04
CA CYS A 120 -27.23 16.20 -10.54
C CYS A 120 -27.11 14.99 -9.61
N PHE A 121 -26.58 15.17 -8.43
CA PHE A 121 -26.41 14.11 -7.44
C PHE A 121 -27.11 14.43 -6.14
N GLY A 122 -27.70 13.42 -5.50
CA GLY A 122 -28.39 13.55 -4.23
C GLY A 122 -29.46 14.67 -4.24
N ASP A 123 -29.37 15.58 -3.29
CA ASP A 123 -30.22 16.74 -3.17
C ASP A 123 -29.75 17.96 -4.00
N GLY A 124 -28.69 17.83 -4.77
CA GLY A 124 -28.09 18.89 -5.59
C GLY A 124 -27.26 19.90 -4.79
N SER A 125 -27.05 19.70 -3.51
CA SER A 125 -26.26 20.60 -2.67
C SER A 125 -24.77 20.42 -2.87
N TRP A 126 -24.00 21.46 -2.49
CA TRP A 126 -22.53 21.47 -2.51
C TRP A 126 -21.94 21.49 -1.10
N GLY A 127 -22.76 21.18 -0.10
CA GLY A 127 -22.38 21.22 1.30
C GLY A 127 -21.36 20.13 1.67
N ASP A 128 -20.58 20.41 2.71
CA ASP A 128 -19.67 19.44 3.27
C ASP A 128 -20.42 18.32 4.02
N ALA A 129 -19.88 17.11 3.91
CA ALA A 129 -20.27 15.95 4.71
C ALA A 129 -21.73 15.50 4.63
N LEU A 130 -22.46 15.89 3.61
CA LEU A 130 -23.84 15.43 3.45
C LEU A 130 -23.89 14.13 2.66
N ILE A 131 -24.07 13.02 3.36
CA ILE A 131 -24.25 11.69 2.73
C ILE A 131 -25.39 11.72 1.70
N THR A 132 -26.45 12.50 1.96
CA THR A 132 -27.59 12.69 1.05
C THR A 132 -27.25 13.45 -0.23
N ALA A 133 -26.17 14.25 -0.22
CA ALA A 133 -25.74 15.05 -1.37
C ALA A 133 -24.69 14.33 -2.24
N THR A 134 -24.17 13.19 -1.80
CA THR A 134 -23.06 12.51 -2.45
C THR A 134 -23.47 11.17 -3.06
N MET A 135 -22.78 10.80 -4.14
CA MET A 135 -22.87 9.49 -4.77
C MET A 135 -21.49 8.83 -4.75
N PRO A 136 -21.30 7.73 -4.03
CA PRO A 136 -20.02 7.04 -3.99
C PRO A 136 -19.69 6.35 -5.32
N LEU A 137 -18.40 6.31 -5.66
CA LEU A 137 -17.87 5.40 -6.67
C LEU A 137 -17.53 4.08 -5.99
N TYR A 138 -17.84 2.97 -6.65
CA TYR A 138 -17.61 1.62 -6.14
C TYR A 138 -16.40 0.98 -6.81
N LEU A 139 -15.72 0.09 -6.10
CA LEU A 139 -14.65 -0.72 -6.68
C LEU A 139 -15.12 -1.41 -7.96
N THR A 140 -14.29 -1.33 -8.99
CA THR A 140 -14.50 -2.01 -10.25
C THR A 140 -13.58 -3.23 -10.30
N GLY A 141 -14.18 -4.42 -10.43
CA GLY A 141 -13.45 -5.68 -10.38
C GLY A 141 -13.32 -6.23 -8.96
N ASP A 142 -12.59 -7.34 -8.85
CA ASP A 142 -12.57 -8.17 -7.64
C ASP A 142 -11.39 -7.87 -6.72
N SER A 143 -10.55 -6.88 -7.06
CA SER A 143 -9.33 -6.62 -6.31
C SER A 143 -8.97 -5.15 -6.20
N TYR A 144 -8.47 -4.81 -5.06
CA TYR A 144 -7.74 -3.58 -4.76
C TYR A 144 -6.47 -3.97 -3.99
N ASP A 145 -5.57 -3.04 -3.82
CA ASP A 145 -4.37 -3.25 -3.01
C ASP A 145 -4.76 -3.27 -1.52
N GLU A 146 -4.74 -4.44 -0.92
CA GLU A 146 -5.16 -4.67 0.47
C GLU A 146 -4.23 -4.00 1.51
N ASP A 147 -3.00 -3.63 1.12
CA ASP A 147 -2.07 -2.93 2.01
C ASP A 147 -2.32 -1.42 2.05
N THR A 148 -2.80 -0.85 0.95
CA THR A 148 -2.95 0.60 0.80
C THR A 148 -4.40 1.07 0.63
N GLY A 149 -5.31 0.18 0.29
CA GLY A 149 -6.70 0.51 -0.07
C GLY A 149 -6.86 1.05 -1.50
N TYR A 150 -5.77 1.23 -2.26
CA TYR A 150 -5.86 1.75 -3.62
C TYR A 150 -6.44 0.73 -4.60
N GLY A 151 -7.20 1.22 -5.56
CA GLY A 151 -7.80 0.41 -6.60
C GLY A 151 -8.49 1.28 -7.64
N THR A 152 -9.24 0.66 -8.52
CA THR A 152 -10.06 1.36 -9.50
C THR A 152 -11.48 1.44 -8.99
N VAL A 153 -12.01 2.66 -8.87
CA VAL A 153 -13.40 2.90 -8.50
C VAL A 153 -14.16 3.51 -9.68
N SER A 154 -15.43 3.16 -9.82
CA SER A 154 -16.26 3.68 -10.92
C SER A 154 -17.71 3.95 -10.50
N TRP A 155 -18.34 4.79 -11.28
CA TRP A 155 -19.78 5.03 -11.26
C TRP A 155 -20.29 5.09 -12.68
N THR A 156 -21.44 4.49 -12.91
CA THR A 156 -22.14 4.56 -14.20
C THR A 156 -23.57 5.05 -13.99
N GLY A 157 -23.95 6.10 -14.71
CA GLY A 157 -25.30 6.65 -14.60
C GLY A 157 -25.58 7.76 -15.59
N TYR A 158 -26.81 8.26 -15.54
CA TYR A 158 -27.28 9.33 -16.42
C TYR A 158 -26.84 10.70 -15.90
N LEU A 159 -26.24 11.50 -16.79
CA LEU A 159 -25.90 12.90 -16.53
C LEU A 159 -26.63 13.80 -17.53
N PRO A 160 -27.40 14.79 -17.04
CA PRO A 160 -28.00 15.81 -17.88
C PRO A 160 -26.95 16.77 -18.44
N ALA A 161 -27.13 17.21 -19.67
CA ALA A 161 -26.31 18.29 -20.24
C ALA A 161 -26.41 19.56 -19.40
N GLY A 162 -25.28 20.21 -19.15
CA GLY A 162 -25.25 21.45 -18.36
C GLY A 162 -25.38 21.26 -16.85
N SER A 163 -25.57 20.03 -16.36
CA SER A 163 -25.39 19.77 -14.93
C SER A 163 -23.91 19.96 -14.54
N THR A 164 -23.68 20.20 -13.26
CA THR A 164 -22.32 20.47 -12.79
C THR A 164 -22.00 19.59 -11.59
N PHE A 165 -20.76 19.06 -11.55
CA PHE A 165 -20.30 18.23 -10.45
C PHE A 165 -18.80 18.32 -10.25
N LYS A 166 -18.32 17.81 -9.13
CA LYS A 166 -16.91 17.51 -8.82
C LYS A 166 -16.83 16.13 -8.17
N LEU A 167 -15.62 15.64 -8.07
CA LEU A 167 -15.33 14.44 -7.29
C LEU A 167 -14.56 14.83 -6.03
N ARG A 168 -14.85 14.15 -4.92
CA ARG A 168 -14.18 14.32 -3.64
C ARG A 168 -13.65 13.00 -3.13
N GLY A 169 -12.38 12.99 -2.69
CA GLY A 169 -11.75 11.84 -2.03
C GLY A 169 -11.99 11.83 -0.53
N SER A 170 -12.45 12.95 0.06
CA SER A 170 -12.82 13.06 1.46
C SER A 170 -14.05 13.95 1.61
N LEU A 171 -14.92 13.61 2.55
CA LEU A 171 -16.12 14.41 2.88
C LEU A 171 -15.89 15.34 4.07
N THR A 172 -14.73 15.30 4.72
CA THR A 172 -14.43 16.01 5.97
C THR A 172 -13.23 16.94 5.89
N ASP A 173 -12.56 17.04 4.75
CA ASP A 173 -11.29 17.77 4.57
C ASP A 173 -11.46 19.17 3.97
N ASN A 174 -12.67 19.71 3.99
CA ASN A 174 -12.98 21.05 3.47
C ASN A 174 -12.50 21.26 2.01
N TRP A 175 -12.78 20.29 1.12
CA TRP A 175 -12.45 20.34 -0.30
C TRP A 175 -10.95 20.27 -0.63
N LEU A 176 -10.10 19.81 0.27
CA LEU A 176 -8.68 19.67 -0.03
C LEU A 176 -8.42 18.53 -1.03
N THR A 177 -9.20 17.44 -0.94
CA THR A 177 -9.07 16.28 -1.83
C THR A 177 -10.21 16.27 -2.84
N GLN A 178 -9.97 16.82 -4.02
CA GLN A 178 -11.00 16.98 -5.05
C GLN A 178 -10.46 16.85 -6.47
N ILE A 179 -11.36 16.52 -7.41
CA ILE A 179 -11.09 16.58 -8.85
C ILE A 179 -12.15 17.49 -9.47
N GLY A 180 -11.69 18.49 -10.20
CA GLY A 180 -12.52 19.42 -10.95
C GLY A 180 -12.09 19.52 -12.41
N GLN A 181 -12.78 20.38 -13.17
CA GLN A 181 -12.47 20.68 -14.57
C GLN A 181 -11.14 21.41 -14.65
N GLY A 182 -10.24 20.96 -15.51
CA GLY A 182 -9.01 21.65 -15.83
C GLY A 182 -9.18 22.81 -16.80
N ALA A 183 -8.08 23.44 -17.19
CA ALA A 183 -8.05 24.61 -18.07
C ALA A 183 -8.62 24.35 -19.48
N LYS A 184 -8.61 23.10 -19.93
CA LYS A 184 -9.16 22.70 -21.23
C LYS A 184 -10.30 21.74 -21.04
N PHE A 185 -11.26 21.76 -21.95
CA PHE A 185 -12.32 20.76 -21.98
C PHE A 185 -11.73 19.34 -22.07
N GLY A 186 -12.23 18.45 -21.21
CA GLY A 186 -11.72 17.06 -21.11
C GLY A 186 -10.44 16.89 -20.30
N SER A 187 -9.85 17.98 -19.77
CA SER A 187 -8.80 17.90 -18.78
C SER A 187 -9.36 18.04 -17.36
N PHE A 188 -8.65 17.45 -16.39
CA PHE A 188 -9.02 17.52 -14.99
C PHE A 188 -7.86 18.07 -14.16
N THR A 189 -8.17 18.73 -13.06
CA THR A 189 -7.23 19.17 -12.03
C THR A 189 -7.52 18.45 -10.73
N ILE A 190 -6.42 18.04 -10.06
CA ILE A 190 -6.48 17.31 -8.80
C ILE A 190 -6.06 18.28 -7.69
N ASN A 191 -6.82 18.30 -6.59
CA ASN A 191 -6.53 19.06 -5.39
C ASN A 191 -6.35 20.58 -5.62
N ASP A 192 -7.05 21.12 -6.60
CA ASP A 192 -7.06 22.55 -6.90
C ASP A 192 -8.42 23.16 -6.49
N GLY A 193 -8.43 23.92 -5.39
CA GLY A 193 -9.63 24.61 -4.88
C GLY A 193 -10.21 25.64 -5.85
N GLY A 194 -9.41 26.16 -6.80
CA GLY A 194 -9.84 27.06 -7.86
C GLY A 194 -10.37 26.38 -9.12
N SER A 195 -10.35 25.05 -9.19
CA SER A 195 -10.83 24.30 -10.35
C SER A 195 -12.32 24.54 -10.63
N ALA A 196 -12.67 24.64 -11.91
CA ALA A 196 -14.07 24.73 -12.33
C ALA A 196 -14.81 23.41 -12.08
N ASN A 197 -16.15 23.46 -12.12
CA ASN A 197 -16.98 22.27 -12.05
C ASN A 197 -16.91 21.51 -13.39
N ILE A 198 -16.97 20.20 -13.32
CA ILE A 198 -17.10 19.33 -14.49
C ILE A 198 -18.54 19.44 -15.00
N SER A 199 -18.75 19.56 -16.31
CA SER A 199 -20.06 19.65 -16.89
C SER A 199 -20.19 18.76 -18.14
N PRO A 200 -21.15 17.83 -18.18
CA PRO A 200 -21.46 17.07 -19.38
C PRO A 200 -22.03 17.98 -20.47
N ILE A 201 -21.58 17.83 -21.71
CA ILE A 201 -22.05 18.61 -22.85
C ILE A 201 -23.31 18.02 -23.50
N LYS A 202 -23.63 16.77 -23.26
CA LYS A 202 -24.79 16.06 -23.80
C LYS A 202 -25.47 15.25 -22.71
N ASN A 203 -26.76 15.08 -22.84
CA ASN A 203 -27.49 14.08 -22.05
C ASN A 203 -27.01 12.69 -22.40
N GLY A 204 -26.76 11.85 -21.40
CA GLY A 204 -26.34 10.49 -21.67
C GLY A 204 -25.99 9.66 -20.44
N ILE A 205 -25.72 8.40 -20.70
CA ILE A 205 -25.15 7.52 -19.71
C ILE A 205 -23.62 7.68 -19.78
N TYR A 206 -23.02 7.97 -18.65
CA TYR A 206 -21.58 8.14 -18.48
C TYR A 206 -21.03 7.08 -17.57
N ASN A 207 -19.83 6.61 -17.88
CA ASN A 207 -18.99 5.83 -16.98
C ASN A 207 -17.85 6.73 -16.52
N LEU A 208 -17.74 6.92 -15.20
CA LEU A 208 -16.67 7.67 -14.56
C LEU A 208 -15.80 6.69 -13.80
N THR A 209 -14.52 6.68 -14.08
CA THR A 209 -13.56 5.74 -13.48
C THR A 209 -12.35 6.51 -12.96
N ILE A 210 -11.89 6.14 -11.77
CA ILE A 210 -10.69 6.69 -11.12
C ILE A 210 -9.78 5.54 -10.71
N ASP A 211 -8.52 5.65 -11.05
CA ASP A 211 -7.44 4.93 -10.39
C ASP A 211 -7.04 5.73 -9.14
N THR A 212 -7.41 5.24 -7.96
CA THR A 212 -7.23 5.97 -6.70
C THR A 212 -5.77 6.09 -6.27
N LYS A 213 -4.84 5.40 -6.93
CA LYS A 213 -3.39 5.57 -6.75
C LYS A 213 -2.84 6.74 -7.56
N ALA A 214 -3.52 7.14 -8.62
CA ALA A 214 -3.07 8.18 -9.54
C ALA A 214 -3.54 9.59 -9.17
N VAL A 215 -4.35 9.74 -8.09
CA VAL A 215 -5.02 10.99 -7.70
C VAL A 215 -4.77 11.36 -6.25
#